data_04b1f39fe963ac6b114814a22857b68a
#
_entry.id   04b1f39fe963ac6b114814a22857b68a
#
_cell.length_a   1.000
_cell.length_b   1.000
_cell.length_c   1.000
_cell.angle_alpha   90.00
_cell.angle_beta   90.00
_cell.angle_gamma   90.00
#
_symmetry.space_group_name_H-M   'P 1'
#
loop_
_entity.id
_entity.type
_entity.pdbx_description
1 polymer ?
#
loop_
_entity_poly.entity_id
_entity_poly.type
_entity_poly.pdbx_seq_one_letter_code
_entity_poly.pdbx_strand_id
1 'polypeptide(L)'
;MGSSKNSDLIAQAQEWIEHDPDLETRSELLELIKANNTEELDDRFSRRLTFGTAGIRGIQGGGPNRMNRLTLRKVAVGISQYLRPGSSVIIGYDARKNSEVFATDMSEIFSHYGIHSHIFTKVIPTPVLSFAVRQKSADMGIMITASHNPATDNGCKVFLADGAQLRSPIDDIIDQQIELSHLPPKEIAKGPGVIEEIEDKIWIEYCETVANTVRELSGSLAIAYTPLHGVSWETIEHVFGLKGITNLITVPSQSQPDPSFPSIPFPNPEEAGVLDELFNVAQSSKADIALANDPDGDRLAIGVPQSNGEWRTLSGNEIGALLCNRMLEVTSGQNRKVVSSIVSSSLIEKIAAEAGVEHAQTLTGFKWIISEAYRDSKMNTVFSYEEALGYAVCSSVRDKDGISAALRFIEMAEDLKKKNLTVTDQINNLYLKHGLHVSRSQAIRFIEQGQLPQVDFPSELLRNGPPDILGSFKILEFGDYDQAAINEGLELPKSNMIRLMLETGIRIFIRPSGTEPVVKAYLEKVVDIKEADEIGNEQTRTGRAFDSILEDLQAYLRQILLPDQSTPN
;
A
#
# COMPACT_ATOMS: atom_id res chain seq x y z
N MET A 1 -23.27 -36.20 -1.80
CA MET A 1 -22.19 -35.31 -1.32
C MET A 1 -22.68 -33.91 -0.94
N GLY A 2 -23.64 -33.27 -1.64
CA GLY A 2 -24.11 -31.91 -1.32
C GLY A 2 -24.83 -31.73 0.01
N SER A 3 -25.58 -32.71 0.51
CA SER A 3 -26.34 -32.60 1.77
C SER A 3 -25.45 -32.58 3.02
N SER A 4 -24.32 -33.31 3.03
CA SER A 4 -23.38 -33.32 4.14
C SER A 4 -22.62 -31.99 4.25
N LYS A 5 -22.11 -31.46 3.11
CA LYS A 5 -21.38 -30.19 3.09
C LYS A 5 -22.24 -29.02 3.58
N ASN A 6 -23.51 -28.97 3.19
CA ASN A 6 -24.42 -27.91 3.64
C ASN A 6 -24.71 -28.00 5.15
N SER A 7 -24.86 -29.20 5.71
CA SER A 7 -25.03 -29.40 7.15
C SER A 7 -23.82 -28.93 7.95
N ASP A 8 -22.60 -29.18 7.42
CA ASP A 8 -21.35 -28.78 8.06
C ASP A 8 -21.16 -27.26 8.05
N LEU A 9 -21.50 -26.59 6.94
CA LEU A 9 -21.46 -25.13 6.83
C LEU A 9 -22.45 -24.45 7.80
N ILE A 10 -23.66 -25.00 7.92
CA ILE A 10 -24.66 -24.48 8.87
C ILE A 10 -24.17 -24.66 10.31
N ALA A 11 -23.57 -25.81 10.66
CA ALA A 11 -23.03 -26.05 11.99
C ALA A 11 -21.90 -25.07 12.33
N GLN A 12 -20.97 -24.82 11.40
CA GLN A 12 -19.89 -23.83 11.56
C GLN A 12 -20.46 -22.40 11.74
N ALA A 13 -21.48 -22.03 10.95
CA ALA A 13 -22.11 -20.73 11.07
C ALA A 13 -22.83 -20.57 12.42
N GLN A 14 -23.47 -21.61 12.93
CA GLN A 14 -24.10 -21.61 14.25
C GLN A 14 -23.06 -21.46 15.38
N GLU A 15 -21.95 -22.21 15.34
CA GLU A 15 -20.85 -22.06 16.28
C GLU A 15 -20.27 -20.63 16.25
N TRP A 16 -20.08 -20.07 15.05
CA TRP A 16 -19.62 -18.68 14.91
C TRP A 16 -20.56 -17.69 15.58
N ILE A 17 -21.89 -17.82 15.37
CA ILE A 17 -22.93 -16.97 15.96
C ILE A 17 -22.91 -17.02 17.50
N GLU A 18 -22.60 -18.18 18.10
CA GLU A 18 -22.51 -18.33 19.56
C GLU A 18 -21.36 -17.49 20.15
N HIS A 19 -20.26 -17.34 19.42
CA HIS A 19 -19.07 -16.60 19.84
C HIS A 19 -19.05 -15.13 19.39
N ASP A 20 -19.79 -14.78 18.34
CA ASP A 20 -19.77 -13.44 17.75
C ASP A 20 -20.41 -12.40 18.70
N PRO A 21 -19.67 -11.35 19.12
CA PRO A 21 -20.24 -10.30 19.98
C PRO A 21 -21.15 -9.32 19.24
N ASP A 22 -21.14 -9.30 17.90
CA ASP A 22 -21.84 -8.34 17.08
C ASP A 22 -23.25 -8.83 16.69
N LEU A 23 -24.26 -8.02 17.00
CA LEU A 23 -25.66 -8.34 16.68
C LEU A 23 -25.96 -8.25 15.18
N GLU A 24 -25.29 -7.32 14.45
CA GLU A 24 -25.49 -7.11 13.02
C GLU A 24 -25.02 -8.33 12.23
N THR A 25 -23.78 -8.77 12.46
CA THR A 25 -23.19 -9.95 11.77
C THR A 25 -23.87 -11.25 12.15
N ARG A 26 -24.32 -11.40 13.40
CA ARG A 26 -25.13 -12.54 13.84
C ARG A 26 -26.46 -12.62 13.12
N SER A 27 -27.16 -11.50 13.01
CA SER A 27 -28.46 -11.43 12.32
C SER A 27 -28.30 -11.76 10.84
N GLU A 28 -27.25 -11.23 10.21
CA GLU A 28 -26.89 -11.53 8.83
C GLU A 28 -26.69 -13.04 8.60
N LEU A 29 -25.90 -13.72 9.44
CA LEU A 29 -25.67 -15.16 9.34
C LEU A 29 -26.96 -15.98 9.59
N LEU A 30 -27.79 -15.58 10.53
CA LEU A 30 -29.09 -16.23 10.77
C LEU A 30 -30.02 -16.12 9.56
N GLU A 31 -30.01 -14.99 8.85
CA GLU A 31 -30.79 -14.83 7.61
C GLU A 31 -30.25 -15.73 6.49
N LEU A 32 -28.94 -15.84 6.32
CA LEU A 32 -28.33 -16.75 5.33
C LEU A 32 -28.67 -18.22 5.62
N ILE A 33 -28.62 -18.65 6.89
CA ILE A 33 -29.02 -20.00 7.30
C ILE A 33 -30.49 -20.25 7.00
N LYS A 34 -31.37 -19.29 7.38
CA LYS A 34 -32.82 -19.37 7.14
C LYS A 34 -33.18 -19.43 5.65
N ALA A 35 -32.45 -18.66 4.83
CA ALA A 35 -32.61 -18.64 3.38
C ALA A 35 -31.99 -19.87 2.70
N ASN A 36 -31.28 -20.72 3.43
CA ASN A 36 -30.48 -21.85 2.91
C ASN A 36 -29.54 -21.41 1.77
N ASN A 37 -28.93 -20.22 1.93
CA ASN A 37 -27.99 -19.65 0.95
C ASN A 37 -26.61 -20.32 1.09
N THR A 38 -26.49 -21.52 0.52
CA THR A 38 -25.31 -22.37 0.63
C THR A 38 -24.09 -21.74 -0.05
N GLU A 39 -24.28 -21.01 -1.14
CA GLU A 39 -23.20 -20.36 -1.87
C GLU A 39 -22.50 -19.30 -1.01
N GLU A 40 -23.29 -18.41 -0.41
CA GLU A 40 -22.76 -17.36 0.46
C GLU A 40 -22.16 -17.94 1.76
N LEU A 41 -22.76 -18.99 2.32
CA LEU A 41 -22.19 -19.69 3.47
C LEU A 41 -20.85 -20.37 3.11
N ASP A 42 -20.75 -20.99 1.94
CA ASP A 42 -19.49 -21.60 1.49
C ASP A 42 -18.38 -20.54 1.30
N ASP A 43 -18.68 -19.42 0.70
CA ASP A 43 -17.70 -18.32 0.55
C ASP A 43 -17.22 -17.78 1.91
N ARG A 44 -18.09 -17.72 2.92
CA ARG A 44 -17.76 -17.20 4.25
C ARG A 44 -17.04 -18.18 5.17
N PHE A 45 -17.25 -19.49 5.00
CA PHE A 45 -16.78 -20.51 5.93
C PHE A 45 -15.79 -21.53 5.36
N SER A 46 -15.63 -21.62 4.03
CA SER A 46 -14.68 -22.56 3.41
C SER A 46 -13.20 -22.15 3.60
N ARG A 47 -12.97 -20.90 3.93
CA ARG A 47 -11.65 -20.30 4.18
C ARG A 47 -11.76 -19.20 5.23
N ARG A 48 -10.62 -18.67 5.67
CA ARG A 48 -10.52 -17.50 6.53
C ARG A 48 -9.69 -16.40 5.87
N LEU A 49 -9.78 -15.19 6.39
CA LEU A 49 -8.83 -14.13 6.07
C LEU A 49 -7.45 -14.47 6.63
N THR A 50 -6.41 -14.25 5.83
CA THR A 50 -4.99 -14.48 6.16
C THR A 50 -4.16 -13.24 5.94
N PHE A 51 -2.92 -13.22 6.45
CA PHE A 51 -2.00 -12.12 6.22
C PHE A 51 -1.60 -12.03 4.74
N GLY A 52 -1.82 -10.87 4.14
CA GLY A 52 -1.36 -10.52 2.81
C GLY A 52 -0.09 -9.67 2.83
N THR A 53 0.20 -9.00 1.69
CA THR A 53 1.37 -8.11 1.56
C THR A 53 1.32 -6.93 2.52
N ALA A 54 0.13 -6.46 2.89
CA ALA A 54 -0.08 -5.28 3.74
C ALA A 54 -1.16 -5.52 4.80
N GLY A 55 -0.96 -6.53 5.65
CA GLY A 55 -1.89 -6.91 6.71
C GLY A 55 -3.03 -7.82 6.26
N ILE A 56 -4.05 -7.94 7.10
CA ILE A 56 -5.30 -8.68 6.81
C ILE A 56 -6.33 -7.65 6.36
N ARG A 57 -7.02 -7.89 5.26
CA ARG A 57 -8.11 -7.05 4.77
C ARG A 57 -9.24 -7.90 4.22
N GLY A 58 -10.47 -7.38 4.29
CA GLY A 58 -11.62 -8.03 3.70
C GLY A 58 -12.90 -7.24 3.87
N ILE A 59 -13.91 -7.66 3.14
CA ILE A 59 -15.27 -7.13 3.24
C ILE A 59 -15.80 -7.36 4.65
N GLN A 60 -16.46 -6.36 5.24
CA GLN A 60 -17.10 -6.51 6.56
C GLN A 60 -18.34 -7.40 6.47
N GLY A 61 -18.56 -8.26 7.47
CA GLY A 61 -19.69 -9.18 7.54
C GLY A 61 -19.43 -10.35 8.48
N GLY A 62 -20.41 -11.25 8.63
CA GLY A 62 -20.30 -12.44 9.48
C GLY A 62 -19.50 -13.57 8.83
N GLY A 63 -18.71 -14.29 9.62
CA GLY A 63 -17.92 -15.45 9.21
C GLY A 63 -16.40 -15.21 9.15
N PRO A 64 -15.59 -16.28 9.11
CA PRO A 64 -14.13 -16.21 9.17
C PRO A 64 -13.46 -15.60 7.90
N ASN A 65 -14.14 -15.64 6.75
CA ASN A 65 -13.69 -15.01 5.51
C ASN A 65 -14.23 -13.59 5.35
N ARG A 66 -14.61 -12.94 6.45
CA ARG A 66 -15.07 -11.56 6.51
C ARG A 66 -14.37 -10.82 7.64
N MET A 67 -14.24 -9.50 7.47
CA MET A 67 -13.73 -8.63 8.52
C MET A 67 -14.84 -8.33 9.51
N ASN A 68 -14.64 -8.71 10.76
CA ASN A 68 -15.60 -8.52 11.86
C ASN A 68 -14.89 -8.58 13.22
N ARG A 69 -15.66 -8.31 14.28
CA ARG A 69 -15.17 -8.31 15.66
C ARG A 69 -14.55 -9.64 16.06
N LEU A 70 -15.20 -10.76 15.74
CA LEU A 70 -14.72 -12.10 16.12
C LEU A 70 -13.44 -12.48 15.36
N THR A 71 -13.34 -12.14 14.08
CA THR A 71 -12.12 -12.32 13.27
C THR A 71 -10.94 -11.57 13.90
N LEU A 72 -11.10 -10.30 14.28
CA LEU A 72 -10.00 -9.53 14.87
C LEU A 72 -9.69 -9.92 16.30
N ARG A 73 -10.67 -10.36 17.10
CA ARG A 73 -10.43 -11.01 18.39
C ARG A 73 -9.56 -12.26 18.23
N LYS A 74 -9.83 -13.08 17.21
CA LYS A 74 -9.03 -14.27 16.90
C LYS A 74 -7.61 -13.90 16.46
N VAL A 75 -7.45 -12.85 15.66
CA VAL A 75 -6.13 -12.29 15.32
C VAL A 75 -5.37 -11.83 16.57
N ALA A 76 -6.05 -11.12 17.49
CA ALA A 76 -5.44 -10.70 18.75
C ALA A 76 -5.03 -11.87 19.64
N VAL A 77 -5.80 -12.97 19.68
CA VAL A 77 -5.40 -14.22 20.35
C VAL A 77 -4.12 -14.78 19.74
N GLY A 78 -4.05 -14.90 18.41
CA GLY A 78 -2.84 -15.39 17.72
C GLY A 78 -1.59 -14.54 18.00
N ILE A 79 -1.74 -13.21 17.99
CA ILE A 79 -0.67 -12.29 18.38
C ILE A 79 -0.29 -12.48 19.86
N SER A 80 -1.27 -12.67 20.75
CA SER A 80 -1.02 -12.91 22.18
C SER A 80 -0.27 -14.20 22.46
N GLN A 81 -0.40 -15.20 21.61
CA GLN A 81 0.37 -16.45 21.72
C GLN A 81 1.84 -16.26 21.26
N TYR A 82 2.08 -15.32 20.38
CA TYR A 82 3.44 -14.95 19.96
C TYR A 82 4.14 -14.06 21.00
N LEU A 83 3.44 -13.08 21.54
CA LEU A 83 3.94 -12.17 22.57
C LEU A 83 4.00 -12.88 23.94
N ARG A 84 4.71 -12.26 24.89
CA ARG A 84 4.78 -12.74 26.28
C ARG A 84 3.93 -11.86 27.20
N PRO A 85 3.38 -12.38 28.29
CA PRO A 85 2.79 -11.54 29.32
C PRO A 85 3.75 -10.46 29.76
N GLY A 86 3.27 -9.22 29.88
CA GLY A 86 4.09 -8.03 30.17
C GLY A 86 4.60 -7.31 28.92
N SER A 87 4.45 -7.88 27.72
CA SER A 87 4.68 -7.14 26.45
C SER A 87 3.71 -5.98 26.30
N SER A 88 4.08 -5.02 25.44
CA SER A 88 3.28 -3.83 25.14
C SER A 88 2.91 -3.71 23.66
N VAL A 89 1.69 -3.26 23.37
CA VAL A 89 1.16 -3.06 22.02
C VAL A 89 0.59 -1.65 21.88
N ILE A 90 0.94 -0.95 20.79
CA ILE A 90 0.30 0.31 20.40
C ILE A 90 -0.85 0.00 19.44
N ILE A 91 -2.01 0.60 19.66
CA ILE A 91 -3.19 0.39 18.81
C ILE A 91 -3.70 1.73 18.29
N GLY A 92 -3.77 1.85 16.97
CA GLY A 92 -4.37 2.98 16.26
C GLY A 92 -5.45 2.51 15.29
N TYR A 93 -6.24 3.45 14.81
CA TYR A 93 -7.33 3.15 13.88
C TYR A 93 -7.63 4.34 12.97
N ASP A 94 -8.17 4.03 11.78
CA ASP A 94 -8.70 5.01 10.84
C ASP A 94 -10.19 5.30 11.09
N ALA A 95 -10.81 6.10 10.22
CA ALA A 95 -12.20 6.51 10.36
C ALA A 95 -13.22 5.53 9.74
N ARG A 96 -12.83 4.33 9.29
CA ARG A 96 -13.75 3.36 8.69
C ARG A 96 -14.78 2.87 9.72
N LYS A 97 -15.95 2.43 9.20
CA LYS A 97 -16.97 1.79 10.04
C LYS A 97 -16.31 0.69 10.89
N ASN A 98 -16.59 0.68 12.18
CA ASN A 98 -16.12 -0.29 13.17
C ASN A 98 -14.61 -0.24 13.53
N SER A 99 -13.79 0.64 12.95
CA SER A 99 -12.33 0.63 13.24
C SER A 99 -12.04 0.84 14.74
N GLU A 100 -12.72 1.76 15.41
CA GLU A 100 -12.58 2.01 16.85
C GLU A 100 -13.04 0.81 17.70
N VAL A 101 -14.17 0.19 17.31
CA VAL A 101 -14.70 -1.01 17.99
C VAL A 101 -13.73 -2.18 17.88
N PHE A 102 -13.14 -2.37 16.70
CA PHE A 102 -12.15 -3.41 16.47
C PHE A 102 -10.86 -3.19 17.28
N ALA A 103 -10.40 -1.93 17.37
CA ALA A 103 -9.25 -1.56 18.19
C ALA A 103 -9.50 -1.85 19.68
N THR A 104 -10.69 -1.54 20.17
CA THR A 104 -11.13 -1.82 21.55
C THR A 104 -11.17 -3.32 21.81
N ASP A 105 -11.81 -4.09 20.93
CA ASP A 105 -11.90 -5.56 21.05
C ASP A 105 -10.52 -6.22 21.15
N MET A 106 -9.57 -5.77 20.30
CA MET A 106 -8.21 -6.31 20.36
C MET A 106 -7.49 -5.94 21.67
N SER A 107 -7.69 -4.72 22.19
CA SER A 107 -7.11 -4.29 23.46
C SER A 107 -7.63 -5.11 24.64
N GLU A 108 -8.91 -5.47 24.64
CA GLU A 108 -9.50 -6.36 25.66
C GLU A 108 -8.90 -7.76 25.62
N ILE A 109 -8.71 -8.34 24.43
CA ILE A 109 -8.03 -9.63 24.27
C ILE A 109 -6.58 -9.54 24.78
N PHE A 110 -5.81 -8.53 24.39
CA PHE A 110 -4.45 -8.34 24.89
C PHE A 110 -4.41 -8.22 26.41
N SER A 111 -5.31 -7.45 27.01
CA SER A 111 -5.44 -7.35 28.47
C SER A 111 -5.70 -8.70 29.11
N HIS A 112 -6.59 -9.52 28.54
CA HIS A 112 -6.89 -10.87 29.03
C HIS A 112 -5.64 -11.76 29.09
N TYR A 113 -4.76 -11.67 28.10
CA TYR A 113 -3.50 -12.41 28.03
C TYR A 113 -2.32 -11.75 28.77
N GLY A 114 -2.56 -10.67 29.51
CA GLY A 114 -1.53 -9.99 30.30
C GLY A 114 -0.61 -9.10 29.47
N ILE A 115 -1.03 -8.69 28.32
CA ILE A 115 -0.31 -7.75 27.43
C ILE A 115 -0.85 -6.35 27.66
N HIS A 116 0.04 -5.37 27.79
CA HIS A 116 -0.31 -3.98 27.98
C HIS A 116 -0.66 -3.34 26.62
N SER A 117 -1.77 -2.64 26.54
CA SER A 117 -2.21 -1.94 25.33
C SER A 117 -2.19 -0.44 25.53
N HIS A 118 -1.63 0.29 24.56
CA HIS A 118 -1.73 1.75 24.49
C HIS A 118 -2.57 2.08 23.25
N ILE A 119 -3.79 2.57 23.45
CA ILE A 119 -4.76 2.85 22.39
C ILE A 119 -4.90 4.35 22.15
N PHE A 120 -4.84 4.78 20.90
CA PHE A 120 -5.12 6.17 20.55
C PHE A 120 -6.59 6.51 20.80
N THR A 121 -6.86 7.72 21.31
CA THR A 121 -8.21 8.21 21.62
C THR A 121 -8.91 8.85 20.42
N LYS A 122 -8.18 9.02 19.30
CA LYS A 122 -8.70 9.55 18.04
C LYS A 122 -8.15 8.78 16.86
N VAL A 123 -8.77 8.98 15.70
CA VAL A 123 -8.27 8.45 14.42
C VAL A 123 -6.90 9.05 14.10
N ILE A 124 -5.99 8.23 13.57
CA ILE A 124 -4.64 8.65 13.23
C ILE A 124 -4.20 8.10 11.87
N PRO A 125 -3.30 8.79 11.15
CA PRO A 125 -2.61 8.21 10.00
C PRO A 125 -1.69 7.04 10.37
N THR A 126 -1.58 6.07 9.49
CA THR A 126 -0.69 4.88 9.67
C THR A 126 0.77 5.25 10.03
N PRO A 127 1.43 6.27 9.43
CA PRO A 127 2.79 6.65 9.80
C PRO A 127 2.93 7.10 11.26
N VAL A 128 1.89 7.69 11.86
CA VAL A 128 1.88 8.04 13.30
C VAL A 128 1.99 6.80 14.16
N LEU A 129 1.33 5.69 13.80
CA LEU A 129 1.44 4.43 14.52
C LEU A 129 2.86 3.85 14.45
N SER A 130 3.45 3.76 13.24
CA SER A 130 4.83 3.29 13.05
C SER A 130 5.83 4.09 13.91
N PHE A 131 5.66 5.41 13.95
CA PHE A 131 6.43 6.30 14.83
C PHE A 131 6.20 6.00 16.31
N ALA A 132 4.94 5.85 16.74
CA ALA A 132 4.56 5.61 18.13
C ALA A 132 5.13 4.29 18.68
N VAL A 133 5.14 3.22 17.90
CA VAL A 133 5.75 1.93 18.27
C VAL A 133 7.20 2.12 18.71
N ARG A 134 7.97 2.88 17.95
CA ARG A 134 9.39 3.14 18.23
C ARG A 134 9.58 4.10 19.39
N GLN A 135 8.79 5.18 19.46
CA GLN A 135 8.89 6.18 20.55
C GLN A 135 8.55 5.58 21.91
N LYS A 136 7.58 4.70 21.97
CA LYS A 136 7.19 3.98 23.19
C LYS A 136 8.04 2.73 23.45
N SER A 137 8.91 2.33 22.50
CA SER A 137 9.64 1.06 22.55
C SER A 137 8.69 -0.13 22.77
N ALA A 138 7.55 -0.11 22.11
CA ALA A 138 6.55 -1.17 22.20
C ALA A 138 6.99 -2.42 21.43
N ASP A 139 6.52 -3.58 21.85
CA ASP A 139 6.85 -4.86 21.20
C ASP A 139 6.14 -5.03 19.87
N MET A 140 4.95 -4.42 19.73
CA MET A 140 4.15 -4.45 18.50
C MET A 140 3.27 -3.21 18.32
N GLY A 141 2.83 -2.99 17.07
CA GLY A 141 1.80 -2.02 16.73
C GLY A 141 0.67 -2.65 15.92
N ILE A 142 -0.53 -2.16 16.13
CA ILE A 142 -1.75 -2.58 15.41
C ILE A 142 -2.41 -1.34 14.82
N MET A 143 -2.60 -1.32 13.51
CA MET A 143 -3.37 -0.28 12.84
C MET A 143 -4.62 -0.88 12.20
N ILE A 144 -5.78 -0.47 12.69
CA ILE A 144 -7.06 -0.89 12.11
C ILE A 144 -7.38 0.02 10.93
N THR A 145 -7.18 -0.51 9.74
CA THR A 145 -7.39 0.18 8.46
C THR A 145 -7.40 -0.80 7.30
N ALA A 146 -8.14 -0.48 6.26
CA ALA A 146 -8.03 -1.12 4.95
C ALA A 146 -7.36 -0.19 3.90
N SER A 147 -6.69 0.90 4.34
CA SER A 147 -6.02 1.89 3.47
C SER A 147 -6.99 2.43 2.38
N HIS A 148 -6.72 2.17 1.12
CA HIS A 148 -7.50 2.64 -0.04
C HIS A 148 -8.58 1.67 -0.52
N ASN A 149 -8.87 0.58 0.19
CA ASN A 149 -9.96 -0.34 -0.18
C ASN A 149 -11.33 0.36 -0.12
N PRO A 150 -12.38 -0.15 -0.80
CA PRO A 150 -13.74 0.38 -0.73
C PRO A 150 -14.27 0.53 0.71
N ALA A 151 -15.35 1.30 0.86
CA ALA A 151 -16.00 1.55 2.15
C ALA A 151 -16.51 0.29 2.85
N THR A 152 -16.82 -0.75 2.08
CA THR A 152 -17.27 -2.07 2.58
C THR A 152 -16.19 -2.82 3.33
N ASP A 153 -14.92 -2.46 3.13
CA ASP A 153 -13.79 -3.20 3.65
C ASP A 153 -13.26 -2.57 4.95
N ASN A 154 -12.67 -3.43 5.78
CA ASN A 154 -11.80 -3.01 6.87
C ASN A 154 -10.60 -3.95 6.96
N GLY A 155 -9.67 -3.70 7.89
CA GLY A 155 -8.45 -4.50 7.98
C GLY A 155 -7.62 -4.22 9.22
N CYS A 156 -6.50 -4.92 9.27
CA CYS A 156 -5.53 -4.81 10.35
C CYS A 156 -4.11 -4.93 9.79
N LYS A 157 -3.31 -3.85 9.91
CA LYS A 157 -1.86 -3.87 9.68
C LYS A 157 -1.18 -4.12 11.03
N VAL A 158 -0.17 -5.00 11.04
CA VAL A 158 0.63 -5.29 12.23
C VAL A 158 2.05 -4.79 12.02
N PHE A 159 2.62 -4.17 13.05
CA PHE A 159 3.96 -3.59 13.05
C PHE A 159 4.81 -4.27 14.13
N LEU A 160 6.06 -4.54 13.82
CA LEU A 160 7.04 -5.08 14.76
C LEU A 160 7.65 -3.97 15.62
N ALA A 161 8.41 -4.34 16.64
CA ALA A 161 9.07 -3.43 17.59
C ALA A 161 10.00 -2.39 16.91
N ASP A 162 10.50 -2.68 15.71
CA ASP A 162 11.29 -1.75 14.90
C ASP A 162 10.44 -0.69 14.18
N GLY A 163 9.11 -0.75 14.28
CA GLY A 163 8.16 0.13 13.62
C GLY A 163 7.85 -0.24 12.16
N ALA A 164 8.43 -1.32 11.63
CA ALA A 164 8.16 -1.82 10.29
C ALA A 164 6.99 -2.82 10.29
N GLN A 165 6.30 -2.95 9.15
CA GLN A 165 5.21 -3.91 9.02
C GLN A 165 5.69 -5.36 9.22
N LEU A 166 4.77 -6.18 9.73
CA LEU A 166 4.93 -7.62 9.94
C LEU A 166 5.43 -8.33 8.66
N ARG A 167 6.43 -9.17 8.82
CA ARG A 167 7.10 -9.87 7.73
C ARG A 167 7.51 -11.28 8.13
N SER A 168 7.76 -12.11 7.12
CA SER A 168 8.22 -13.49 7.32
C SER A 168 9.57 -13.52 8.09
N PRO A 169 9.77 -14.48 8.99
CA PRO A 169 8.89 -15.62 9.28
C PRO A 169 7.82 -15.36 10.36
N ILE A 170 7.70 -14.13 10.88
CA ILE A 170 6.84 -13.82 12.04
C ILE A 170 5.36 -13.84 11.63
N ASP A 171 5.02 -13.38 10.41
CA ASP A 171 3.67 -13.47 9.87
C ASP A 171 3.17 -14.91 9.78
N ASP A 172 4.01 -15.84 9.32
CA ASP A 172 3.67 -17.27 9.25
C ASP A 172 3.45 -17.87 10.65
N ILE A 173 4.29 -17.49 11.63
CA ILE A 173 4.17 -17.96 13.02
C ILE A 173 2.85 -17.47 13.62
N ILE A 174 2.52 -16.20 13.48
CA ILE A 174 1.27 -15.63 14.01
C ILE A 174 0.07 -16.24 13.29
N ASP A 175 0.13 -16.40 11.97
CA ASP A 175 -0.95 -16.99 11.18
C ASP A 175 -1.24 -18.43 11.62
N GLN A 176 -0.21 -19.22 11.92
CA GLN A 176 -0.36 -20.54 12.50
C GLN A 176 -1.01 -20.51 13.90
N GLN A 177 -0.66 -19.55 14.75
CA GLN A 177 -1.29 -19.39 16.06
C GLN A 177 -2.77 -18.98 15.93
N ILE A 178 -3.11 -18.15 14.95
CA ILE A 178 -4.52 -17.81 14.64
C ILE A 178 -5.29 -19.06 14.25
N GLU A 179 -4.72 -19.91 13.39
CA GLU A 179 -5.36 -21.15 12.94
C GLU A 179 -5.63 -22.11 14.09
N LEU A 180 -4.65 -22.32 14.94
CA LEU A 180 -4.72 -23.26 16.08
C LEU A 180 -5.58 -22.74 17.23
N SER A 181 -5.87 -21.45 17.30
CA SER A 181 -6.63 -20.86 18.41
C SER A 181 -8.12 -21.20 18.32
N HIS A 182 -8.73 -21.47 19.47
CA HIS A 182 -10.18 -21.55 19.59
C HIS A 182 -10.84 -20.18 19.37
N LEU A 183 -12.12 -20.19 19.04
CA LEU A 183 -12.91 -18.97 19.00
C LEU A 183 -12.95 -18.35 20.41
N PRO A 184 -12.60 -17.07 20.58
CA PRO A 184 -12.70 -16.41 21.88
C PRO A 184 -14.17 -16.28 22.30
N PRO A 185 -14.45 -16.27 23.61
CA PRO A 185 -15.81 -16.13 24.10
C PRO A 185 -16.38 -14.75 23.76
N LYS A 186 -17.71 -14.66 23.72
CA LYS A 186 -18.44 -13.41 23.45
C LYS A 186 -18.08 -12.31 24.46
N GLU A 187 -18.00 -12.64 25.74
CA GLU A 187 -17.58 -11.75 26.82
C GLU A 187 -16.15 -12.04 27.22
N ILE A 188 -15.30 -11.03 27.12
CA ILE A 188 -13.88 -11.15 27.46
C ILE A 188 -13.70 -10.78 28.93
N ALA A 189 -13.21 -11.71 29.72
CA ALA A 189 -12.87 -11.44 31.11
C ALA A 189 -11.63 -10.51 31.18
N LYS A 190 -11.71 -9.47 31.99
CA LYS A 190 -10.57 -8.57 32.23
C LYS A 190 -9.38 -9.38 32.79
N GLY A 191 -8.23 -9.24 32.14
CA GLY A 191 -6.97 -9.86 32.52
C GLY A 191 -6.03 -8.91 33.27
N PRO A 192 -4.80 -9.35 33.51
CA PRO A 192 -3.78 -8.55 34.21
C PRO A 192 -3.13 -7.46 33.32
N GLY A 193 -3.34 -7.49 32.01
CA GLY A 193 -2.83 -6.46 31.10
C GLY A 193 -3.54 -5.11 31.32
N VAL A 194 -2.77 -4.04 31.26
CA VAL A 194 -3.28 -2.68 31.42
C VAL A 194 -3.66 -2.11 30.05
N ILE A 195 -4.79 -1.41 29.98
CA ILE A 195 -5.20 -0.64 28.80
C ILE A 195 -5.05 0.83 29.17
N GLU A 196 -4.18 1.54 28.44
CA GLU A 196 -3.92 2.96 28.61
C GLU A 196 -4.27 3.72 27.33
N GLU A 197 -4.79 4.92 27.48
CA GLU A 197 -5.06 5.82 26.37
C GLU A 197 -3.80 6.58 25.96
N ILE A 198 -3.61 6.78 24.66
CA ILE A 198 -2.60 7.68 24.11
C ILE A 198 -3.28 8.99 23.74
N GLU A 199 -2.91 10.03 24.47
CA GLU A 199 -3.32 11.39 24.18
C GLU A 199 -2.49 12.00 23.03
N ASP A 200 -2.75 13.25 22.67
CA ASP A 200 -2.14 13.95 21.53
C ASP A 200 -0.62 14.08 21.56
N LYS A 201 0.04 13.84 22.69
CA LYS A 201 1.48 14.05 22.86
C LYS A 201 2.32 13.33 21.79
N ILE A 202 2.06 12.06 21.53
CA ILE A 202 2.82 11.27 20.54
C ILE A 202 2.53 11.76 19.12
N TRP A 203 1.30 12.16 18.84
CA TRP A 203 0.92 12.74 17.57
C TRP A 203 1.63 14.10 17.35
N ILE A 204 1.71 14.95 18.36
CA ILE A 204 2.46 16.21 18.32
C ILE A 204 3.96 15.94 18.07
N GLU A 205 4.56 15.00 18.82
CA GLU A 205 5.98 14.62 18.64
C GLU A 205 6.26 14.11 17.20
N TYR A 206 5.33 13.36 16.60
CA TYR A 206 5.41 12.96 15.19
C TYR A 206 5.39 14.20 14.28
N CYS A 207 4.41 15.09 14.45
CA CYS A 207 4.27 16.30 13.62
C CYS A 207 5.53 17.18 13.69
N GLU A 208 6.06 17.41 14.88
CA GLU A 208 7.31 18.18 15.09
C GLU A 208 8.51 17.47 14.44
N THR A 209 8.61 16.14 14.60
CA THR A 209 9.69 15.35 14.00
C THR A 209 9.66 15.44 12.49
N VAL A 210 8.50 15.29 11.85
CA VAL A 210 8.33 15.43 10.40
C VAL A 210 8.62 16.86 9.96
N ALA A 211 8.07 17.86 10.63
CA ALA A 211 8.33 19.26 10.31
C ALA A 211 9.83 19.58 10.34
N ASN A 212 10.57 19.06 11.31
CA ASN A 212 12.00 19.30 11.45
C ASN A 212 12.88 18.60 10.39
N THR A 213 12.32 17.75 9.53
CA THR A 213 13.07 17.15 8.41
C THR A 213 13.36 18.16 7.29
N VAL A 214 12.61 19.24 7.19
CA VAL A 214 12.79 20.29 6.18
C VAL A 214 13.17 21.62 6.82
N ARG A 215 13.81 22.50 6.03
CA ARG A 215 14.08 23.88 6.43
C ARG A 215 12.78 24.68 6.61
N GLU A 216 12.91 25.91 7.09
CA GLU A 216 11.80 26.88 7.06
C GLU A 216 11.39 27.17 5.61
N LEU A 217 10.09 27.17 5.36
CA LEU A 217 9.50 27.43 4.05
C LEU A 217 8.97 28.86 3.94
N SER A 218 8.87 29.38 2.73
CA SER A 218 8.38 30.74 2.50
C SER A 218 6.85 30.81 2.42
N GLY A 219 6.17 29.66 2.29
CA GLY A 219 4.73 29.60 2.06
C GLY A 219 4.29 30.21 0.72
N SER A 220 5.20 30.29 -0.25
CA SER A 220 4.94 30.96 -1.54
C SER A 220 4.12 30.12 -2.52
N LEU A 221 3.94 28.83 -2.25
CA LEU A 221 3.13 27.95 -3.08
C LEU A 221 1.66 28.01 -2.69
N ALA A 222 0.78 28.05 -3.68
CA ALA A 222 -0.64 27.73 -3.52
C ALA A 222 -0.82 26.22 -3.72
N ILE A 223 -1.35 25.52 -2.71
CA ILE A 223 -1.41 24.07 -2.68
C ILE A 223 -2.87 23.63 -2.59
N ALA A 224 -3.37 22.87 -3.56
CA ALA A 224 -4.65 22.17 -3.43
C ALA A 224 -4.41 20.80 -2.73
N TYR A 225 -5.29 20.40 -1.82
CA TYR A 225 -5.12 19.17 -1.04
C TYR A 225 -6.42 18.41 -0.82
N THR A 226 -6.33 17.08 -0.83
CA THR A 226 -7.39 16.18 -0.37
C THR A 226 -6.82 15.00 0.43
N PRO A 227 -7.43 14.64 1.58
CA PRO A 227 -7.20 13.39 2.29
C PRO A 227 -8.11 12.25 1.78
N LEU A 228 -8.89 12.44 0.71
CA LEU A 228 -9.85 11.47 0.17
C LEU A 228 -10.80 10.89 1.24
N HIS A 229 -11.42 11.75 2.04
CA HIS A 229 -12.25 11.39 3.20
C HIS A 229 -11.49 10.62 4.31
N GLY A 230 -10.16 10.62 4.24
CA GLY A 230 -9.29 9.92 5.20
C GLY A 230 -8.87 10.78 6.39
N VAL A 231 -7.92 10.26 7.16
CA VAL A 231 -7.55 10.79 8.48
C VAL A 231 -6.36 11.76 8.46
N SER A 232 -5.83 12.11 7.27
CA SER A 232 -4.58 12.87 7.17
C SER A 232 -4.74 14.37 7.34
N TRP A 233 -5.96 14.94 7.23
CA TRP A 233 -6.17 16.38 7.19
C TRP A 233 -5.59 17.11 8.40
N GLU A 234 -5.99 16.72 9.61
CA GLU A 234 -5.53 17.36 10.85
C GLU A 234 -3.99 17.34 10.96
N THR A 235 -3.38 16.23 10.57
CA THR A 235 -1.92 16.06 10.63
C THR A 235 -1.20 16.90 9.57
N ILE A 236 -1.71 16.94 8.34
CA ILE A 236 -1.16 17.78 7.25
C ILE A 236 -1.27 19.26 7.62
N GLU A 237 -2.44 19.71 8.07
CA GLU A 237 -2.66 21.10 8.47
C GLU A 237 -1.67 21.52 9.57
N HIS A 238 -1.50 20.67 10.58
CA HIS A 238 -0.58 20.95 11.70
C HIS A 238 0.88 20.98 11.22
N VAL A 239 1.35 19.94 10.52
CA VAL A 239 2.74 19.83 10.01
C VAL A 239 3.07 20.99 9.07
N PHE A 240 2.17 21.34 8.18
CA PHE A 240 2.37 22.42 7.22
C PHE A 240 2.37 23.78 7.92
N GLY A 241 1.48 23.96 8.91
CA GLY A 241 1.44 25.16 9.74
C GLY A 241 2.75 25.39 10.50
N LEU A 242 3.37 24.33 11.04
CA LEU A 242 4.68 24.40 11.70
C LEU A 242 5.80 24.90 10.77
N LYS A 243 5.60 24.79 9.45
CA LYS A 243 6.57 25.22 8.42
C LYS A 243 6.15 26.47 7.65
N GLY A 244 5.13 27.20 8.13
CA GLY A 244 4.70 28.45 7.54
C GLY A 244 3.92 28.29 6.23
N ILE A 245 3.44 27.10 5.89
CA ILE A 245 2.57 26.86 4.74
C ILE A 245 1.15 27.26 5.14
N THR A 246 0.69 28.43 4.69
CA THR A 246 -0.64 28.98 5.02
C THR A 246 -1.59 29.01 3.83
N ASN A 247 -1.09 28.82 2.61
CA ASN A 247 -1.90 28.83 1.38
C ASN A 247 -2.25 27.38 0.96
N LEU A 248 -2.97 26.68 1.85
CA LEU A 248 -3.45 25.31 1.67
C LEU A 248 -4.96 25.35 1.44
N ILE A 249 -5.39 24.86 0.27
CA ILE A 249 -6.79 24.89 -0.17
C ILE A 249 -7.28 23.45 -0.27
N THR A 250 -8.19 23.07 0.63
CA THR A 250 -8.73 21.69 0.63
C THR A 250 -9.91 21.54 -0.32
N VAL A 251 -10.14 20.28 -0.73
CA VAL A 251 -11.42 19.86 -1.33
C VAL A 251 -12.47 19.79 -0.20
N PRO A 252 -13.45 20.71 -0.15
CA PRO A 252 -14.33 20.81 1.02
C PRO A 252 -15.17 19.55 1.28
N SER A 253 -15.63 18.87 0.21
CA SER A 253 -16.41 17.63 0.28
C SER A 253 -15.62 16.46 0.88
N GLN A 254 -14.28 16.46 0.79
CA GLN A 254 -13.39 15.35 1.12
C GLN A 254 -12.48 15.60 2.32
N SER A 255 -12.51 16.81 2.91
CA SER A 255 -11.54 17.22 3.95
C SER A 255 -11.76 16.54 5.30
N GLN A 256 -12.99 16.15 5.61
CA GLN A 256 -13.31 15.47 6.87
C GLN A 256 -13.37 13.95 6.65
N PRO A 257 -12.91 13.17 7.64
CA PRO A 257 -13.04 11.72 7.60
C PRO A 257 -14.50 11.30 7.46
N ASP A 258 -14.80 10.45 6.46
CA ASP A 258 -16.13 9.88 6.26
C ASP A 258 -16.02 8.39 5.88
N PRO A 259 -16.50 7.47 6.73
CA PRO A 259 -16.39 6.03 6.50
C PRO A 259 -17.14 5.53 5.25
N SER A 260 -18.05 6.33 4.70
CA SER A 260 -18.84 5.97 3.51
C SER A 260 -18.16 6.36 2.19
N PHE A 261 -17.11 7.19 2.22
CA PHE A 261 -16.41 7.73 1.03
C PHE A 261 -17.38 8.25 -0.05
N PRO A 262 -18.29 9.18 0.27
CA PRO A 262 -19.49 9.46 -0.55
C PRO A 262 -19.20 9.97 -1.96
N SER A 263 -18.05 10.63 -2.19
CA SER A 263 -17.68 11.13 -3.51
C SER A 263 -16.77 10.16 -4.29
N ILE A 264 -16.27 9.09 -3.64
CA ILE A 264 -15.24 8.21 -4.22
C ILE A 264 -15.51 6.76 -3.80
N PRO A 265 -16.16 5.94 -4.63
CA PRO A 265 -16.46 4.55 -4.28
C PRO A 265 -15.22 3.69 -3.96
N PHE A 266 -14.07 4.01 -4.58
CA PHE A 266 -12.79 3.35 -4.38
C PHE A 266 -11.69 4.42 -4.16
N PRO A 267 -11.35 4.76 -2.89
CA PRO A 267 -10.52 5.91 -2.56
C PRO A 267 -9.01 5.63 -2.77
N ASN A 268 -8.67 5.09 -3.93
CA ASN A 268 -7.29 4.86 -4.36
C ASN A 268 -6.83 6.00 -5.28
N PRO A 269 -5.82 6.80 -4.90
CA PRO A 269 -5.34 7.91 -5.73
C PRO A 269 -4.80 7.51 -7.11
N GLU A 270 -4.53 6.21 -7.34
CA GLU A 270 -4.10 5.69 -8.64
C GLU A 270 -5.26 5.42 -9.61
N GLU A 271 -6.52 5.39 -9.11
CA GLU A 271 -7.68 5.12 -9.94
C GLU A 271 -8.14 6.34 -10.72
N ALA A 272 -8.60 6.10 -11.94
CA ALA A 272 -9.10 7.17 -12.82
C ALA A 272 -10.29 7.90 -12.19
N GLY A 273 -10.30 9.23 -12.25
CA GLY A 273 -11.37 10.09 -11.75
C GLY A 273 -11.33 10.40 -10.25
N VAL A 274 -10.53 9.69 -9.46
CA VAL A 274 -10.45 9.91 -8.00
C VAL A 274 -9.93 11.31 -7.65
N LEU A 275 -9.06 11.87 -8.46
CA LEU A 275 -8.48 13.19 -8.24
C LEU A 275 -9.20 14.33 -8.98
N ASP A 276 -10.34 14.08 -9.64
CA ASP A 276 -11.02 15.09 -10.44
C ASP A 276 -11.50 16.30 -9.60
N GLU A 277 -12.07 16.07 -8.42
CA GLU A 277 -12.46 17.16 -7.51
C GLU A 277 -11.24 17.97 -7.04
N LEU A 278 -10.12 17.30 -6.75
CA LEU A 278 -8.87 17.96 -6.40
C LEU A 278 -8.39 18.85 -7.54
N PHE A 279 -8.41 18.38 -8.78
CA PHE A 279 -7.99 19.17 -9.94
C PHE A 279 -8.94 20.33 -10.24
N ASN A 280 -10.23 20.19 -10.02
CA ASN A 280 -11.20 21.29 -10.10
C ASN A 280 -10.90 22.39 -9.06
N VAL A 281 -10.58 22.01 -7.83
CA VAL A 281 -10.16 22.95 -6.77
C VAL A 281 -8.82 23.59 -7.14
N ALA A 282 -7.85 22.81 -7.59
CA ALA A 282 -6.53 23.31 -8.00
C ALA A 282 -6.63 24.31 -9.15
N GLN A 283 -7.46 24.03 -10.16
CA GLN A 283 -7.71 24.91 -11.30
C GLN A 283 -8.38 26.23 -10.86
N SER A 284 -9.45 26.14 -10.06
CA SER A 284 -10.21 27.32 -9.63
C SER A 284 -9.42 28.24 -8.69
N SER A 285 -8.58 27.66 -7.84
CA SER A 285 -7.72 28.38 -6.89
C SER A 285 -6.38 28.82 -7.50
N LYS A 286 -6.09 28.43 -8.74
CA LYS A 286 -4.79 28.64 -9.40
C LYS A 286 -3.63 28.09 -8.56
N ALA A 287 -3.79 26.89 -8.06
CA ALA A 287 -2.76 26.22 -7.28
C ALA A 287 -1.50 25.96 -8.11
N ASP A 288 -0.34 25.96 -7.47
CA ASP A 288 0.94 25.60 -8.08
C ASP A 288 1.11 24.08 -8.17
N ILE A 289 0.58 23.35 -7.18
CA ILE A 289 0.60 21.88 -7.08
C ILE A 289 -0.68 21.37 -6.42
N ALA A 290 -1.02 20.13 -6.68
CA ALA A 290 -2.13 19.42 -6.06
C ALA A 290 -1.61 18.16 -5.37
N LEU A 291 -2.03 17.90 -4.13
CA LEU A 291 -1.58 16.79 -3.30
C LEU A 291 -2.77 15.97 -2.81
N ALA A 292 -2.62 14.65 -2.79
CA ALA A 292 -3.61 13.77 -2.20
C ALA A 292 -2.92 12.68 -1.37
N ASN A 293 -3.47 12.40 -0.17
CA ASN A 293 -3.15 11.18 0.57
C ASN A 293 -4.29 10.17 0.42
N ASP A 294 -3.97 8.88 0.49
CA ASP A 294 -4.97 7.84 0.65
C ASP A 294 -5.58 7.89 2.07
N PRO A 295 -6.70 7.18 2.33
CA PRO A 295 -7.46 7.39 3.57
C PRO A 295 -6.68 7.19 4.87
N ASP A 296 -5.65 6.36 4.91
CA ASP A 296 -4.81 6.17 6.09
C ASP A 296 -3.45 6.89 6.03
N GLY A 297 -3.25 7.74 5.01
CA GLY A 297 -2.18 8.73 4.95
C GLY A 297 -0.77 8.19 4.71
N ASP A 298 -0.63 6.93 4.35
CA ASP A 298 0.70 6.35 4.12
C ASP A 298 1.20 6.57 2.68
N ARG A 299 0.32 6.97 1.72
CA ARG A 299 0.66 7.26 0.33
C ARG A 299 0.53 8.74 -0.01
N LEU A 300 1.19 9.13 -1.12
CA LEU A 300 1.14 10.49 -1.66
C LEU A 300 0.98 10.44 -3.18
N ALA A 301 -0.09 11.05 -3.68
CA ALA A 301 -0.25 11.38 -5.09
C ALA A 301 -0.06 12.88 -5.32
N ILE A 302 0.45 13.25 -6.49
CA ILE A 302 0.77 14.64 -6.85
C ILE A 302 0.24 14.94 -8.23
N GLY A 303 -0.48 16.06 -8.33
CA GLY A 303 -0.88 16.68 -9.60
C GLY A 303 -0.08 17.93 -9.89
N VAL A 304 0.21 18.14 -11.17
CA VAL A 304 0.91 19.33 -11.68
C VAL A 304 0.16 19.94 -12.86
N PRO A 305 0.15 21.29 -13.00
CA PRO A 305 -0.46 21.93 -14.15
C PRO A 305 0.39 21.69 -15.40
N GLN A 306 -0.28 21.52 -16.54
CA GLN A 306 0.35 21.44 -17.85
C GLN A 306 0.27 22.77 -18.59
N SER A 307 1.05 22.93 -19.65
CA SER A 307 1.08 24.14 -20.48
C SER A 307 -0.26 24.45 -21.17
N ASN A 308 -1.10 23.46 -21.42
CA ASN A 308 -2.45 23.61 -21.97
C ASN A 308 -3.51 24.00 -20.92
N GLY A 309 -3.12 24.13 -19.64
CA GLY A 309 -4.00 24.45 -18.53
C GLY A 309 -4.70 23.25 -17.89
N GLU A 310 -4.52 22.04 -18.41
CA GLU A 310 -5.00 20.82 -17.78
C GLU A 310 -4.11 20.39 -16.61
N TRP A 311 -4.62 19.53 -15.73
CA TRP A 311 -3.85 18.93 -14.66
C TRP A 311 -3.44 17.50 -15.01
N ARG A 312 -2.24 17.11 -14.63
CA ARG A 312 -1.72 15.74 -14.80
C ARG A 312 -1.29 15.17 -13.46
N THR A 313 -1.69 13.95 -13.18
CA THR A 313 -1.13 13.16 -12.08
C THR A 313 0.28 12.69 -12.46
N LEU A 314 1.25 12.89 -11.56
CA LEU A 314 2.56 12.27 -11.66
C LEU A 314 2.44 10.78 -11.30
N SER A 315 3.10 9.92 -12.06
CA SER A 315 3.23 8.51 -11.68
C SER A 315 4.04 8.34 -10.39
N GLY A 316 3.84 7.24 -9.67
CA GLY A 316 4.63 6.95 -8.47
C GLY A 316 6.13 6.89 -8.75
N ASN A 317 6.54 6.48 -9.96
CA ASN A 317 7.93 6.49 -10.40
C ASN A 317 8.47 7.91 -10.64
N GLU A 318 7.68 8.82 -11.20
CA GLU A 318 8.09 10.23 -11.37
C GLU A 318 8.25 10.93 -10.01
N ILE A 319 7.30 10.73 -9.09
CA ILE A 319 7.39 11.26 -7.72
C ILE A 319 8.61 10.65 -7.01
N GLY A 320 8.82 9.33 -7.14
CA GLY A 320 9.97 8.64 -6.58
C GLY A 320 11.30 9.20 -7.07
N ALA A 321 11.42 9.46 -8.39
CA ALA A 321 12.62 10.04 -8.99
C ALA A 321 12.89 11.47 -8.47
N LEU A 322 11.85 12.30 -8.42
CA LEU A 322 11.93 13.68 -7.90
C LEU A 322 12.33 13.72 -6.43
N LEU A 323 11.68 12.90 -5.60
CA LEU A 323 12.00 12.80 -4.18
C LEU A 323 13.39 12.20 -3.95
N CYS A 324 13.80 11.17 -4.70
CA CYS A 324 15.14 10.61 -4.63
C CYS A 324 16.20 11.67 -4.92
N ASN A 325 16.07 12.37 -6.05
CA ASN A 325 16.98 13.44 -6.41
C ASN A 325 17.06 14.50 -5.30
N ARG A 326 15.90 14.93 -4.79
CA ARG A 326 15.85 15.91 -3.69
C ARG A 326 16.52 15.41 -2.41
N MET A 327 16.27 14.15 -2.02
CA MET A 327 16.90 13.56 -0.83
C MET A 327 18.43 13.46 -0.97
N LEU A 328 18.93 13.17 -2.16
CA LEU A 328 20.36 13.15 -2.43
C LEU A 328 21.01 14.54 -2.42
N GLU A 329 20.24 15.59 -2.79
CA GLU A 329 20.67 16.99 -2.69
C GLU A 329 20.77 17.50 -1.24
N VAL A 330 19.78 17.16 -0.41
CA VAL A 330 19.67 17.70 0.97
C VAL A 330 20.38 16.85 2.02
N THR A 331 20.82 15.64 1.66
CA THR A 331 21.57 14.76 2.57
C THR A 331 23.04 14.70 2.16
N SER A 332 23.93 14.49 3.12
CA SER A 332 25.36 14.38 2.91
C SER A 332 25.96 13.25 3.76
N GLY A 333 27.22 12.97 3.57
CA GLY A 333 27.94 11.94 4.31
C GLY A 333 28.28 10.71 3.47
N GLN A 334 29.06 9.81 4.08
CA GLN A 334 29.43 8.52 3.50
C GLN A 334 28.37 7.46 3.82
N ASN A 335 28.42 6.33 3.11
CA ASN A 335 27.54 5.17 3.32
C ASN A 335 26.04 5.49 3.18
N ARG A 336 25.69 6.42 2.29
CA ARG A 336 24.28 6.67 1.95
C ARG A 336 23.73 5.54 1.08
N LYS A 337 22.45 5.22 1.29
CA LYS A 337 21.73 4.17 0.58
C LYS A 337 20.35 4.65 0.16
N VAL A 338 19.92 4.20 -1.01
CA VAL A 338 18.55 4.31 -1.53
C VAL A 338 18.01 2.91 -1.75
N VAL A 339 16.75 2.68 -1.43
CA VAL A 339 16.10 1.36 -1.62
C VAL A 339 14.81 1.51 -2.40
N SER A 340 14.59 0.63 -3.38
CA SER A 340 13.35 0.58 -4.16
C SER A 340 12.83 -0.83 -4.36
N SER A 341 11.56 -0.96 -4.76
CA SER A 341 11.04 -2.24 -5.24
C SER A 341 11.66 -2.58 -6.61
N ILE A 342 11.83 -3.86 -6.89
CA ILE A 342 12.40 -4.33 -8.17
C ILE A 342 11.51 -3.99 -9.38
N VAL A 343 10.21 -3.78 -9.15
CA VAL A 343 9.25 -3.39 -10.20
C VAL A 343 9.18 -1.89 -10.44
N SER A 344 9.77 -1.10 -9.54
CA SER A 344 9.90 0.36 -9.68
C SER A 344 10.85 0.74 -10.83
N SER A 345 10.82 2.02 -11.22
CA SER A 345 11.64 2.52 -12.32
C SER A 345 13.14 2.41 -12.04
N SER A 346 13.89 1.98 -13.04
CA SER A 346 15.36 1.95 -13.02
C SER A 346 16.00 3.36 -13.07
N LEU A 347 15.23 4.42 -13.22
CA LEU A 347 15.72 5.81 -13.14
C LEU A 347 16.40 6.10 -11.80
N ILE A 348 15.89 5.51 -10.71
CA ILE A 348 16.47 5.66 -9.36
C ILE A 348 17.91 5.16 -9.30
N GLU A 349 18.23 4.04 -9.96
CA GLU A 349 19.58 3.50 -10.05
C GLU A 349 20.54 4.50 -10.68
N LYS A 350 20.10 5.16 -11.78
CA LYS A 350 20.90 6.17 -12.47
C LYS A 350 21.16 7.41 -11.61
N ILE A 351 20.11 7.89 -10.94
CA ILE A 351 20.20 9.05 -10.03
C ILE A 351 21.14 8.74 -8.84
N ALA A 352 21.00 7.57 -8.23
CA ALA A 352 21.84 7.16 -7.11
C ALA A 352 23.31 6.96 -7.54
N ALA A 353 23.55 6.30 -8.67
CA ALA A 353 24.88 6.08 -9.22
C ALA A 353 25.63 7.38 -9.51
N GLU A 354 24.95 8.38 -10.09
CA GLU A 354 25.55 9.70 -10.32
C GLU A 354 25.96 10.40 -9.00
N ALA A 355 25.13 10.27 -7.97
CA ALA A 355 25.41 10.84 -6.65
C ALA A 355 26.45 10.03 -5.85
N GLY A 356 26.95 8.91 -6.38
CA GLY A 356 27.88 7.99 -5.68
C GLY A 356 27.23 7.34 -4.46
N VAL A 357 25.92 7.04 -4.52
CA VAL A 357 25.10 6.48 -3.45
C VAL A 357 24.72 5.05 -3.80
N GLU A 358 24.78 4.14 -2.81
CA GLU A 358 24.34 2.76 -2.98
C GLU A 358 22.86 2.69 -3.30
N HIS A 359 22.49 1.90 -4.30
CA HIS A 359 21.11 1.54 -4.59
C HIS A 359 20.90 0.05 -4.37
N ALA A 360 19.90 -0.29 -3.56
CA ALA A 360 19.46 -1.67 -3.38
C ALA A 360 18.01 -1.85 -3.86
N GLN A 361 17.75 -3.02 -4.43
CA GLN A 361 16.41 -3.42 -4.86
C GLN A 361 15.90 -4.58 -4.02
N THR A 362 14.59 -4.64 -3.81
CA THR A 362 13.94 -5.72 -3.07
C THR A 362 12.58 -6.07 -3.68
N LEU A 363 11.94 -7.11 -3.16
CA LEU A 363 10.59 -7.47 -3.58
C LEU A 363 9.60 -6.33 -3.36
N THR A 364 8.48 -6.38 -4.07
CA THR A 364 7.35 -5.48 -3.86
C THR A 364 6.75 -5.67 -2.48
N GLY A 365 6.38 -4.56 -1.86
CA GLY A 365 5.83 -4.49 -0.51
C GLY A 365 6.79 -3.76 0.42
N PHE A 366 6.28 -2.69 1.05
CA PHE A 366 7.12 -1.78 1.81
C PHE A 366 7.82 -2.44 3.01
N LYS A 367 7.26 -3.54 3.54
CA LYS A 367 7.90 -4.38 4.57
C LYS A 367 9.28 -4.90 4.15
N TRP A 368 9.46 -5.26 2.87
CA TRP A 368 10.74 -5.72 2.32
C TRP A 368 11.70 -4.55 2.10
N ILE A 369 11.17 -3.43 1.59
CA ILE A 369 11.94 -2.20 1.37
C ILE A 369 12.54 -1.71 2.69
N ILE A 370 11.76 -1.63 3.76
CA ILE A 370 12.26 -1.22 5.08
C ILE A 370 13.21 -2.26 5.68
N SER A 371 12.94 -3.55 5.50
CA SER A 371 13.85 -4.60 5.96
C SER A 371 15.23 -4.44 5.32
N GLU A 372 15.30 -4.20 4.01
CA GLU A 372 16.55 -3.94 3.29
C GLU A 372 17.19 -2.60 3.67
N ALA A 373 16.37 -1.56 3.83
CA ALA A 373 16.81 -0.22 4.20
C ALA A 373 17.61 -0.18 5.50
N TYR A 374 17.27 -1.07 6.44
CA TYR A 374 17.88 -1.11 7.78
C TYR A 374 18.59 -2.41 8.10
N ARG A 375 18.87 -3.25 7.09
CA ARG A 375 19.61 -4.51 7.24
C ARG A 375 21.03 -4.29 7.75
N ASP A 376 21.73 -3.30 7.20
CA ASP A 376 23.09 -2.92 7.64
C ASP A 376 23.04 -1.59 8.40
N SER A 377 23.33 -1.65 9.71
CA SER A 377 23.36 -0.48 10.58
C SER A 377 24.46 0.53 10.27
N LYS A 378 25.45 0.17 9.43
CA LYS A 378 26.51 1.07 8.97
C LYS A 378 26.05 1.96 7.82
N MET A 379 24.98 1.56 7.13
CA MET A 379 24.41 2.32 6.02
C MET A 379 23.38 3.33 6.53
N ASN A 380 23.40 4.50 5.94
CA ASN A 380 22.41 5.55 6.15
C ASN A 380 21.42 5.56 4.98
N THR A 381 20.31 4.87 5.12
CA THR A 381 19.25 4.92 4.11
C THR A 381 18.57 6.28 4.15
N VAL A 382 18.76 7.04 3.08
CA VAL A 382 18.25 8.42 2.95
C VAL A 382 16.90 8.50 2.24
N PHE A 383 16.58 7.49 1.43
CA PHE A 383 15.33 7.42 0.68
C PHE A 383 14.93 5.97 0.39
N SER A 384 13.63 5.71 0.47
CA SER A 384 13.07 4.44 0.00
C SER A 384 11.70 4.67 -0.66
N TYR A 385 11.37 3.86 -1.68
CA TYR A 385 10.06 3.99 -2.32
C TYR A 385 9.60 2.71 -3.04
N GLU A 386 8.29 2.63 -3.26
CA GLU A 386 7.64 1.73 -4.21
C GLU A 386 6.73 2.54 -5.17
N GLU A 387 6.59 2.06 -6.39
CA GLU A 387 5.86 2.72 -7.48
C GLU A 387 4.38 2.97 -7.15
N ALA A 388 3.82 2.22 -6.23
CA ALA A 388 2.43 2.34 -5.76
C ALA A 388 2.25 3.50 -4.76
N LEU A 389 2.84 4.67 -5.05
CA LEU A 389 2.74 5.93 -4.30
C LEU A 389 3.27 5.87 -2.85
N GLY A 390 4.17 4.93 -2.55
CA GLY A 390 4.74 4.76 -1.22
C GLY A 390 6.16 5.31 -1.12
N TYR A 391 6.43 6.24 -0.18
CA TYR A 391 7.72 6.89 -0.02
C TYR A 391 8.11 6.98 1.45
N ALA A 392 9.40 6.81 1.75
CA ALA A 392 9.99 7.05 3.06
C ALA A 392 11.16 8.04 2.93
N VAL A 393 10.98 9.23 3.47
CA VAL A 393 11.95 10.35 3.47
C VAL A 393 12.39 10.72 4.89
N CYS A 394 11.79 10.11 5.90
CA CYS A 394 12.05 10.35 7.32
C CYS A 394 12.40 9.03 8.03
N SER A 395 13.61 8.92 8.58
CA SER A 395 14.08 7.70 9.25
C SER A 395 13.37 7.40 10.58
N SER A 396 12.59 8.33 11.10
CA SER A 396 11.81 8.15 12.35
C SER A 396 10.58 7.27 12.11
N VAL A 397 10.09 7.19 10.88
CA VAL A 397 9.00 6.30 10.44
C VAL A 397 9.59 5.13 9.66
N ARG A 398 9.20 3.91 10.00
CA ARG A 398 9.70 2.67 9.37
C ARG A 398 8.63 2.05 8.44
N ASP A 399 7.93 2.90 7.76
CA ASP A 399 6.95 2.56 6.72
C ASP A 399 6.86 3.71 5.73
N LYS A 400 5.97 3.58 4.74
CA LYS A 400 5.55 4.68 3.89
C LYS A 400 5.00 5.82 4.75
N ASP A 401 5.36 7.03 4.39
CA ASP A 401 4.86 8.22 5.05
C ASP A 401 4.50 9.30 4.01
N GLY A 402 3.24 9.34 3.64
CA GLY A 402 2.73 10.30 2.66
C GLY A 402 2.79 11.74 3.15
N ILE A 403 2.80 11.96 4.47
CA ILE A 403 2.82 13.29 5.09
C ILE A 403 4.21 13.91 5.03
N SER A 404 5.24 13.17 5.45
CA SER A 404 6.63 13.63 5.35
C SER A 404 7.08 13.75 3.88
N ALA A 405 6.62 12.85 3.02
CA ALA A 405 6.87 12.92 1.59
C ALA A 405 6.25 14.18 0.95
N ALA A 406 5.01 14.53 1.33
CA ALA A 406 4.35 15.75 0.87
C ALA A 406 5.14 17.00 1.28
N LEU A 407 5.57 17.08 2.55
CA LEU A 407 6.35 18.22 3.04
C LEU A 407 7.69 18.36 2.31
N ARG A 408 8.39 17.25 2.07
CA ARG A 408 9.65 17.23 1.31
C ARG A 408 9.45 17.65 -0.14
N PHE A 409 8.34 17.22 -0.76
CA PHE A 409 8.01 17.61 -2.13
C PHE A 409 7.71 19.12 -2.24
N ILE A 410 6.98 19.68 -1.27
CA ILE A 410 6.71 21.13 -1.20
C ILE A 410 8.02 21.92 -1.10
N GLU A 411 8.96 21.47 -0.24
CA GLU A 411 10.28 22.09 -0.12
C GLU A 411 11.01 22.15 -1.47
N MET A 412 11.00 21.06 -2.23
CA MET A 412 11.58 21.00 -3.57
C MET A 412 10.85 21.95 -4.54
N ALA A 413 9.51 21.91 -4.55
CA ALA A 413 8.71 22.74 -5.44
C ALA A 413 8.88 24.25 -5.17
N GLU A 414 9.03 24.67 -3.90
CA GLU A 414 9.40 26.05 -3.56
C GLU A 414 10.77 26.46 -4.13
N ASP A 415 11.77 25.57 -4.02
CA ASP A 415 13.10 25.87 -4.55
C ASP A 415 13.12 25.95 -6.08
N LEU A 416 12.31 25.14 -6.75
CA LEU A 416 12.10 25.23 -8.20
C LEU A 416 11.42 26.56 -8.58
N LYS A 417 10.35 26.93 -7.89
CA LYS A 417 9.64 28.20 -8.13
C LYS A 417 10.57 29.42 -7.98
N LYS A 418 11.45 29.44 -6.98
CA LYS A 418 12.47 30.50 -6.80
C LYS A 418 13.46 30.58 -7.97
N LYS A 419 13.68 29.48 -8.67
CA LYS A 419 14.53 29.40 -9.88
C LYS A 419 13.74 29.63 -11.18
N ASN A 420 12.44 29.94 -11.10
CA ASN A 420 11.50 30.01 -12.23
C ASN A 420 11.41 28.68 -13.00
N LEU A 421 11.52 27.56 -12.31
CA LEU A 421 11.34 26.21 -12.85
C LEU A 421 10.06 25.61 -12.30
N THR A 422 9.45 24.74 -13.08
CA THR A 422 8.31 23.93 -12.69
C THR A 422 8.75 22.51 -12.26
N VAL A 423 7.85 21.77 -11.64
CA VAL A 423 8.07 20.35 -11.36
C VAL A 423 8.26 19.55 -12.66
N THR A 424 7.52 19.93 -13.73
CA THR A 424 7.66 19.32 -15.06
C THR A 424 9.05 19.57 -15.66
N ASP A 425 9.60 20.77 -15.49
CA ASP A 425 10.98 21.05 -15.93
C ASP A 425 11.98 20.18 -15.19
N GLN A 426 11.79 19.96 -13.88
CA GLN A 426 12.71 19.14 -13.10
C GLN A 426 12.70 17.68 -13.53
N ILE A 427 11.54 17.07 -13.76
CA ILE A 427 11.48 15.68 -14.24
C ILE A 427 12.04 15.56 -15.66
N ASN A 428 11.77 16.53 -16.54
CA ASN A 428 12.36 16.57 -17.88
C ASN A 428 13.89 16.68 -17.83
N ASN A 429 14.45 17.46 -16.91
CA ASN A 429 15.90 17.54 -16.70
C ASN A 429 16.48 16.19 -16.27
N LEU A 430 15.79 15.44 -15.42
CA LEU A 430 16.21 14.08 -15.06
C LEU A 430 16.17 13.14 -16.27
N TYR A 431 15.14 13.21 -17.10
CA TYR A 431 15.05 12.42 -18.32
C TYR A 431 16.12 12.76 -19.36
N LEU A 432 16.42 14.03 -19.57
CA LEU A 432 17.51 14.45 -20.47
C LEU A 432 18.88 13.96 -20.00
N LYS A 433 19.06 13.84 -18.70
CA LYS A 433 20.34 13.45 -18.10
C LYS A 433 20.53 11.94 -18.04
N HIS A 434 19.48 11.19 -17.78
CA HIS A 434 19.54 9.75 -17.47
C HIS A 434 18.83 8.85 -18.50
N GLY A 435 18.18 9.46 -19.51
CA GLY A 435 17.26 8.79 -20.42
C GLY A 435 15.81 8.91 -19.97
N LEU A 436 14.89 8.87 -20.91
CA LEU A 436 13.45 8.87 -20.65
C LEU A 436 13.02 7.46 -20.20
N HIS A 437 12.61 7.33 -18.95
CA HIS A 437 12.07 6.10 -18.37
C HIS A 437 10.54 6.13 -18.46
N VAL A 438 9.99 5.48 -19.49
CA VAL A 438 8.53 5.31 -19.61
C VAL A 438 8.13 4.06 -18.86
N SER A 439 7.26 4.19 -17.86
CA SER A 439 6.76 3.07 -17.07
C SER A 439 5.24 3.02 -17.03
N ARG A 440 4.68 1.83 -16.87
CA ARG A 440 3.25 1.59 -16.67
C ARG A 440 3.03 0.41 -15.75
N SER A 441 2.10 0.55 -14.82
CA SER A 441 1.54 -0.54 -14.01
C SER A 441 0.11 -0.80 -14.45
N GLN A 442 -0.26 -2.07 -14.65
CA GLN A 442 -1.61 -2.46 -15.06
C GLN A 442 -2.09 -3.67 -14.27
N ALA A 443 -3.27 -3.55 -13.67
CA ALA A 443 -4.00 -4.68 -13.10
C ALA A 443 -4.80 -5.39 -14.20
N ILE A 444 -4.53 -6.67 -14.41
CA ILE A 444 -5.24 -7.51 -15.38
C ILE A 444 -6.27 -8.33 -14.59
N ARG A 445 -7.54 -8.09 -14.82
CA ARG A 445 -8.67 -8.81 -14.19
C ARG A 445 -9.17 -9.90 -15.12
N PHE A 446 -9.35 -11.13 -14.60
CA PHE A 446 -9.74 -12.30 -15.39
C PHE A 446 -11.20 -12.66 -15.27
N ILE A 447 -11.92 -12.13 -14.30
CA ILE A 447 -13.27 -12.57 -13.94
C ILE A 447 -14.21 -11.38 -13.90
N GLU A 448 -15.28 -11.48 -14.67
CA GLU A 448 -16.52 -10.78 -14.39
C GLU A 448 -17.25 -11.55 -13.29
N GLN A 449 -17.23 -11.00 -12.07
CA GLN A 449 -18.00 -11.40 -10.89
C GLN A 449 -18.10 -12.92 -10.56
N GLY A 450 -17.42 -13.37 -9.53
CA GLY A 450 -17.93 -14.41 -8.67
C GLY A 450 -17.19 -15.73 -8.50
N GLN A 451 -16.23 -16.10 -9.35
CA GLN A 451 -15.49 -17.37 -9.17
C GLN A 451 -13.99 -17.16 -9.37
N LEU A 452 -13.25 -17.23 -8.27
CA LEU A 452 -11.79 -17.38 -8.34
C LEU A 452 -11.47 -18.84 -8.67
N PRO A 453 -10.73 -19.13 -9.76
CA PRO A 453 -10.08 -20.43 -9.85
C PRO A 453 -9.10 -20.54 -8.68
N GLN A 454 -9.13 -21.64 -7.93
CA GLN A 454 -8.10 -22.04 -6.99
C GLN A 454 -6.84 -22.48 -7.77
N VAL A 455 -6.19 -21.57 -8.47
CA VAL A 455 -4.95 -21.88 -9.16
C VAL A 455 -3.89 -20.97 -8.61
N ASP A 456 -2.80 -21.56 -8.19
CA ASP A 456 -1.50 -20.88 -7.95
C ASP A 456 -1.01 -20.32 -9.30
N PHE A 457 -1.42 -19.19 -9.56
CA PHE A 457 -1.84 -18.47 -10.70
C PHE A 457 -0.70 -18.00 -11.64
N PRO A 458 -0.93 -17.20 -12.62
CA PRO A 458 -0.39 -17.13 -13.99
C PRO A 458 1.11 -17.32 -14.15
N SER A 459 1.88 -17.12 -13.07
CA SER A 459 3.31 -17.42 -13.08
C SER A 459 3.59 -18.90 -13.35
N GLU A 460 2.77 -19.83 -12.84
CA GLU A 460 2.94 -21.26 -13.12
C GLU A 460 2.64 -21.58 -14.58
N LEU A 461 1.66 -20.91 -15.15
CA LEU A 461 1.32 -21.03 -16.58
C LEU A 461 2.39 -20.42 -17.49
N LEU A 462 2.92 -19.25 -17.10
CA LEU A 462 4.03 -18.63 -17.82
C LEU A 462 5.33 -19.44 -17.67
N ARG A 463 5.52 -20.15 -16.53
CA ARG A 463 6.66 -21.08 -16.32
C ARG A 463 6.62 -22.27 -17.26
N ASN A 464 5.42 -22.82 -17.50
CA ASN A 464 5.23 -24.04 -18.29
C ASN A 464 5.23 -23.80 -19.80
N GLY A 465 5.15 -22.56 -20.26
CA GLY A 465 5.20 -22.21 -21.68
C GLY A 465 5.02 -20.71 -21.89
N PRO A 466 6.06 -19.88 -21.66
CA PRO A 466 5.95 -18.47 -21.95
C PRO A 466 5.69 -18.26 -23.45
N PRO A 467 4.93 -17.22 -23.86
CA PRO A 467 4.81 -16.89 -25.27
C PRO A 467 6.17 -16.48 -25.85
N ASP A 468 6.43 -16.79 -27.11
CA ASP A 468 7.64 -16.34 -27.79
C ASP A 468 7.59 -14.85 -28.15
N ILE A 469 6.39 -14.30 -28.32
CA ILE A 469 6.12 -12.94 -28.81
C ILE A 469 5.01 -12.31 -27.96
N LEU A 470 5.18 -11.05 -27.61
CA LEU A 470 4.16 -10.18 -27.00
C LEU A 470 4.16 -8.82 -27.68
N GLY A 471 2.99 -8.33 -28.11
CA GLY A 471 2.84 -7.04 -28.79
C GLY A 471 3.70 -6.91 -30.05
N SER A 472 3.89 -8.00 -30.80
CA SER A 472 4.78 -8.10 -31.97
C SER A 472 6.28 -8.05 -31.64
N PHE A 473 6.68 -8.14 -30.36
CA PHE A 473 8.08 -8.14 -29.92
C PHE A 473 8.48 -9.51 -29.38
N LYS A 474 9.68 -9.98 -29.81
CA LYS A 474 10.23 -11.24 -29.34
C LYS A 474 10.68 -11.13 -27.88
N ILE A 475 10.40 -12.16 -27.09
CA ILE A 475 10.95 -12.29 -25.73
C ILE A 475 12.38 -12.84 -25.84
N LEU A 476 13.34 -12.12 -25.28
CA LEU A 476 14.76 -12.50 -25.28
C LEU A 476 15.18 -13.19 -23.98
N GLU A 477 14.61 -12.76 -22.84
CA GLU A 477 14.95 -13.30 -21.52
C GLU A 477 13.68 -13.60 -20.71
N PHE A 478 13.74 -14.70 -19.97
CA PHE A 478 12.74 -15.14 -19.03
C PHE A 478 13.39 -15.36 -17.66
N GLY A 479 12.89 -14.70 -16.62
CA GLY A 479 13.36 -14.84 -15.24
C GLY A 479 12.22 -15.27 -14.32
N ASP A 480 12.47 -16.29 -13.49
CA ASP A 480 11.51 -16.80 -12.50
C ASP A 480 12.03 -16.61 -11.09
N TYR A 481 11.35 -15.79 -10.29
CA TYR A 481 11.75 -15.45 -8.94
C TYR A 481 11.28 -16.46 -7.86
N ASP A 482 10.52 -17.49 -8.25
CA ASP A 482 10.16 -18.60 -7.35
C ASP A 482 11.30 -19.64 -7.24
N GLN A 483 12.10 -19.75 -8.27
CA GLN A 483 13.24 -20.68 -8.31
C GLN A 483 14.51 -20.03 -7.74
N ALA A 484 14.51 -19.72 -6.47
CA ALA A 484 15.64 -19.30 -5.61
C ALA A 484 16.88 -18.72 -6.28
N ALA A 485 17.33 -17.57 -5.76
CA ALA A 485 18.68 -17.00 -5.98
C ALA A 485 19.11 -16.90 -7.45
N ILE A 486 18.16 -16.76 -8.31
CA ILE A 486 18.45 -16.58 -9.69
C ILE A 486 18.52 -15.10 -9.92
N ASN A 487 19.67 -14.74 -10.32
CA ASN A 487 19.87 -13.67 -11.22
C ASN A 487 20.27 -12.36 -10.59
N GLU A 488 21.42 -11.96 -11.05
CA GLU A 488 21.96 -10.61 -10.95
C GLU A 488 22.58 -10.24 -9.59
N GLY A 489 22.91 -11.25 -8.73
CA GLY A 489 23.58 -10.98 -7.44
C GLY A 489 22.66 -10.40 -6.37
N LEU A 490 21.34 -10.43 -6.59
CA LEU A 490 20.35 -10.01 -5.60
C LEU A 490 19.94 -11.21 -4.75
N GLU A 491 20.17 -11.15 -3.45
CA GLU A 491 19.64 -12.11 -2.47
C GLU A 491 18.18 -11.79 -2.13
N LEU A 492 17.28 -12.02 -3.10
CA LEU A 492 15.85 -11.84 -2.88
C LEU A 492 15.20 -13.11 -2.34
N PRO A 493 14.19 -13.00 -1.44
CA PRO A 493 13.36 -14.13 -1.08
C PRO A 493 12.63 -14.69 -2.30
N LYS A 494 12.22 -15.96 -2.23
CA LYS A 494 11.34 -16.54 -3.25
C LYS A 494 10.06 -15.73 -3.40
N SER A 495 9.65 -15.51 -4.64
CA SER A 495 8.43 -14.75 -4.95
C SER A 495 7.77 -15.29 -6.21
N ASN A 496 6.45 -15.39 -6.17
CA ASN A 496 5.66 -15.75 -7.34
C ASN A 496 5.63 -14.59 -8.36
N MET A 497 6.77 -14.32 -8.99
CA MET A 497 6.96 -13.22 -9.94
C MET A 497 7.79 -13.70 -11.14
N ILE A 498 7.40 -13.26 -12.32
CA ILE A 498 8.08 -13.51 -13.59
C ILE A 498 8.64 -12.20 -14.14
N ARG A 499 9.85 -12.22 -14.69
CA ARG A 499 10.44 -11.14 -15.47
C ARG A 499 10.57 -11.56 -16.94
N LEU A 500 10.15 -10.69 -17.84
CA LEU A 500 10.39 -10.82 -19.27
C LEU A 500 11.20 -9.62 -19.75
N MET A 501 12.12 -9.86 -20.70
CA MET A 501 12.84 -8.82 -21.42
C MET A 501 12.58 -8.99 -22.92
N LEU A 502 12.05 -7.95 -23.54
CA LEU A 502 11.73 -7.95 -24.97
C LEU A 502 12.92 -7.41 -25.80
N GLU A 503 12.98 -7.78 -27.09
CA GLU A 503 14.03 -7.34 -28.05
C GLU A 503 14.15 -5.82 -28.20
N THR A 504 13.09 -5.08 -27.84
CA THR A 504 13.05 -3.61 -27.85
C THR A 504 13.58 -2.98 -26.56
N GLY A 505 14.08 -3.79 -25.61
CA GLY A 505 14.53 -3.34 -24.29
C GLY A 505 13.37 -3.04 -23.32
N ILE A 506 12.15 -3.47 -23.63
CA ILE A 506 11.02 -3.38 -22.69
C ILE A 506 11.19 -4.47 -21.64
N ARG A 507 11.24 -4.08 -20.38
CA ARG A 507 11.22 -4.94 -19.21
C ARG A 507 9.79 -5.09 -18.70
N ILE A 508 9.38 -6.31 -18.40
CA ILE A 508 8.04 -6.61 -17.87
C ILE A 508 8.19 -7.47 -16.62
N PHE A 509 7.58 -7.06 -15.52
CA PHE A 509 7.36 -7.93 -14.36
C PHE A 509 5.88 -8.30 -14.28
N ILE A 510 5.61 -9.57 -13.98
CA ILE A 510 4.25 -10.11 -13.86
C ILE A 510 4.16 -10.85 -12.53
N ARG A 511 3.18 -10.50 -11.69
CA ARG A 511 2.93 -11.18 -10.43
C ARG A 511 1.45 -11.19 -10.06
N PRO A 512 0.97 -12.20 -9.30
CA PRO A 512 -0.36 -12.12 -8.70
C PRO A 512 -0.39 -10.99 -7.64
N SER A 513 -1.57 -10.39 -7.45
CA SER A 513 -1.79 -9.50 -6.31
C SER A 513 -1.98 -10.33 -5.04
N GLY A 514 -1.39 -9.89 -3.93
CA GLY A 514 -1.57 -10.54 -2.63
C GLY A 514 -2.89 -10.17 -1.93
N THR A 515 -3.64 -9.19 -2.46
CA THR A 515 -4.82 -8.63 -1.80
C THR A 515 -6.07 -8.60 -2.69
N GLU A 516 -5.90 -8.79 -4.00
CA GLU A 516 -6.98 -8.74 -4.99
C GLU A 516 -6.85 -9.89 -6.00
N PRO A 517 -7.95 -10.37 -6.59
CA PRO A 517 -7.95 -11.43 -7.60
C PRO A 517 -7.50 -10.90 -8.97
N VAL A 518 -6.32 -10.31 -9.04
CA VAL A 518 -5.76 -9.71 -10.24
C VAL A 518 -4.30 -10.10 -10.43
N VAL A 519 -3.84 -10.06 -11.66
CA VAL A 519 -2.42 -10.10 -12.00
C VAL A 519 -1.95 -8.69 -12.29
N LYS A 520 -0.87 -8.28 -11.67
CA LYS A 520 -0.23 -6.99 -11.94
C LYS A 520 0.93 -7.17 -12.91
N ALA A 521 0.91 -6.40 -14.00
CA ALA A 521 1.99 -6.29 -14.95
C ALA A 521 2.64 -4.90 -14.81
N TYR A 522 3.97 -4.86 -14.74
CA TYR A 522 4.77 -3.64 -14.63
C TYR A 522 5.72 -3.60 -15.83
N LEU A 523 5.55 -2.58 -16.66
CA LEU A 523 6.31 -2.39 -17.88
C LEU A 523 7.22 -1.18 -17.74
N GLU A 524 8.44 -1.27 -18.22
CA GLU A 524 9.35 -0.15 -18.34
C GLU A 524 10.15 -0.22 -19.64
N LYS A 525 10.33 0.95 -20.28
CA LYS A 525 11.24 1.15 -21.40
C LYS A 525 12.09 2.38 -21.14
N VAL A 526 13.39 2.25 -21.34
CA VAL A 526 14.32 3.37 -21.33
C VAL A 526 14.60 3.80 -22.76
N VAL A 527 14.46 5.09 -23.03
CA VAL A 527 14.70 5.70 -24.35
C VAL A 527 15.74 6.80 -24.21
N ASP A 528 16.77 6.75 -25.02
CA ASP A 528 17.75 7.84 -25.09
C ASP A 528 17.12 9.03 -25.84
N ILE A 529 17.10 10.20 -25.21
CA ILE A 529 16.55 11.45 -25.73
C ILE A 529 17.60 12.56 -25.66
N LYS A 530 17.55 13.52 -26.57
CA LYS A 530 18.48 14.65 -26.63
C LYS A 530 17.84 15.98 -26.29
N GLU A 531 16.55 16.12 -26.58
CA GLU A 531 15.81 17.35 -26.44
C GLU A 531 14.47 17.10 -25.74
N ALA A 532 13.98 18.10 -24.99
CA ALA A 532 12.75 17.94 -24.19
C ALA A 532 11.48 17.78 -25.04
N ASP A 533 11.48 18.27 -26.27
CA ASP A 533 10.35 18.14 -27.21
C ASP A 533 10.16 16.71 -27.74
N GLU A 534 11.19 15.84 -27.63
CA GLU A 534 11.09 14.42 -27.95
C GLU A 534 10.25 13.65 -26.92
N ILE A 535 10.19 14.11 -25.66
CA ILE A 535 9.61 13.38 -24.52
C ILE A 535 8.16 12.95 -24.81
N GLY A 536 7.29 13.88 -25.20
CA GLY A 536 5.88 13.59 -25.43
C GLY A 536 5.64 12.58 -26.58
N ASN A 537 6.44 12.68 -27.65
CA ASN A 537 6.36 11.75 -28.78
C ASN A 537 6.81 10.34 -28.37
N GLU A 538 7.91 10.23 -27.64
CA GLU A 538 8.45 8.95 -27.19
C GLU A 538 7.57 8.29 -26.11
N GLN A 539 6.98 9.07 -25.22
CA GLN A 539 5.97 8.57 -24.26
C GLN A 539 4.75 7.99 -24.99
N THR A 540 4.25 8.71 -26.01
CA THR A 540 3.11 8.26 -26.81
C THR A 540 3.44 6.99 -27.59
N ARG A 541 4.62 6.94 -28.23
CA ARG A 541 5.08 5.77 -29.01
C ARG A 541 5.22 4.53 -28.12
N THR A 542 5.87 4.71 -26.97
CA THR A 542 6.08 3.62 -26.01
C THR A 542 4.76 3.19 -25.37
N GLY A 543 3.86 4.12 -25.08
CA GLY A 543 2.52 3.84 -24.57
C GLY A 543 1.73 2.91 -25.50
N ARG A 544 1.74 3.14 -26.81
CA ARG A 544 1.10 2.25 -27.80
C ARG A 544 1.73 0.84 -27.83
N ALA A 545 3.05 0.76 -27.66
CA ALA A 545 3.71 -0.55 -27.56
C ALA A 545 3.26 -1.29 -26.28
N PHE A 546 3.12 -0.58 -25.16
CA PHE A 546 2.60 -1.16 -23.92
C PHE A 546 1.15 -1.63 -24.05
N ASP A 547 0.29 -0.86 -24.75
CA ASP A 547 -1.09 -1.26 -25.02
C ASP A 547 -1.13 -2.61 -25.75
N SER A 548 -0.40 -2.75 -26.86
CA SER A 548 -0.33 -3.98 -27.64
C SER A 548 0.21 -5.18 -26.82
N ILE A 549 1.24 -4.95 -26.00
CA ILE A 549 1.81 -5.99 -25.14
C ILE A 549 0.78 -6.45 -24.07
N LEU A 550 0.07 -5.51 -23.46
CA LEU A 550 -0.92 -5.80 -22.41
C LEU A 550 -2.14 -6.52 -22.98
N GLU A 551 -2.60 -6.15 -24.18
CA GLU A 551 -3.68 -6.85 -24.90
C GLU A 551 -3.30 -8.30 -25.19
N ASP A 552 -2.11 -8.54 -25.73
CA ASP A 552 -1.61 -9.89 -26.01
C ASP A 552 -1.41 -10.71 -24.74
N LEU A 553 -0.83 -10.10 -23.70
CA LEU A 553 -0.65 -10.76 -22.41
C LEU A 553 -2.01 -11.15 -21.78
N GLN A 554 -2.99 -10.26 -21.85
CA GLN A 554 -4.33 -10.53 -21.35
C GLN A 554 -5.02 -11.66 -22.16
N ALA A 555 -4.89 -11.65 -23.48
CA ALA A 555 -5.43 -12.69 -24.34
C ALA A 555 -4.77 -14.05 -24.05
N TYR A 556 -3.45 -14.08 -23.94
CA TYR A 556 -2.67 -15.26 -23.61
C TYR A 556 -3.09 -15.86 -22.25
N LEU A 557 -3.17 -15.03 -21.22
CA LEU A 557 -3.57 -15.47 -19.89
C LEU A 557 -5.03 -15.96 -19.86
N ARG A 558 -5.94 -15.33 -20.61
CA ARG A 558 -7.34 -15.81 -20.75
C ARG A 558 -7.44 -17.16 -21.45
N GLN A 559 -6.70 -17.37 -22.54
CA GLN A 559 -6.71 -18.64 -23.29
C GLN A 559 -6.27 -19.82 -22.43
N ILE A 560 -5.32 -19.61 -21.54
CA ILE A 560 -4.79 -20.65 -20.66
C ILE A 560 -5.71 -20.90 -19.45
N LEU A 561 -6.33 -19.85 -18.92
CA LEU A 561 -7.18 -19.95 -17.73
C LEU A 561 -8.60 -20.40 -18.00
N LEU A 562 -9.10 -20.14 -19.20
CA LEU A 562 -10.42 -20.50 -19.68
C LEU A 562 -10.28 -21.30 -20.98
N PRO A 563 -9.69 -22.52 -20.95
CA PRO A 563 -9.62 -23.33 -22.16
C PRO A 563 -11.05 -23.57 -22.63
N ASP A 564 -11.30 -23.25 -23.93
CA ASP A 564 -12.58 -23.40 -24.57
C ASP A 564 -13.16 -24.82 -24.28
N GLN A 565 -14.33 -24.87 -23.64
CA GLN A 565 -15.07 -26.12 -23.39
C GLN A 565 -15.64 -26.71 -24.69
N SER A 566 -15.26 -26.20 -25.86
CA SER A 566 -15.82 -26.53 -27.17
C SER A 566 -14.99 -27.49 -28.03
N THR A 567 -13.88 -28.06 -27.53
CA THR A 567 -13.21 -29.18 -28.21
C THR A 567 -13.47 -30.49 -27.50
N PRO A 568 -14.36 -31.36 -28.02
CA PRO A 568 -14.42 -32.73 -27.55
C PRO A 568 -13.17 -33.48 -28.05
N ASN A 569 -12.55 -34.27 -27.16
CA ASN A 569 -11.49 -35.25 -27.46
C ASN A 569 -11.86 -36.21 -28.57
#